data_100df2213a1ae84e35dbe15f35627c29
#
_entry.id   100df2213a1ae84e35dbe15f35627c29
#
_cell.length_a   1.000
_cell.length_b   1.000
_cell.length_c   1.000
_cell.angle_alpha   90.00
_cell.angle_beta   90.00
_cell.angle_gamma   90.00
#
_symmetry.space_group_name_H-M   'P 1'
#
loop_
_entity.id
_entity.type
_entity.pdbx_description
1 polymer ?
#
loop_
_entity_poly.entity_id
_entity_poly.type
_entity_poly.pdbx_seq_one_letter_code
_entity_poly.pdbx_strand_id
1 'polypeptide(L)'
;NSFLNAIKEIGFKGDYKGVFPVKVNQQAQVIDRIVEFGKKYDFGLEVGSKPELLIALAHDLSSESSIICNGIKDREFIHLAILSQKIGFKTILVLESPRELELIIKISKELSIRPLLGIRIKLTNKVSGNWSQSSGDRSAFGLSVEQVMDVIKKLKTHNYLDCLILQHSHLGSQIPDIIEIRKATQEACRFFSEITKQGAPLKYLDLGGGLGVDYTGEQKSALNSINYSLDEYCTNIVETVKYELDQSNISHPTIVTESGRACIASSSMLIFN
;
A
#
# COMPACT_ATOMS: atom_id res chain seq x y z
N ASN A 1 -9.33 13.07 -6.79
CA ASN A 1 -10.11 13.22 -8.04
C ASN A 1 -9.35 12.66 -9.25
N SER A 2 -8.03 12.88 -9.38
CA SER A 2 -7.25 12.46 -10.58
C SER A 2 -7.33 10.95 -10.86
N PHE A 3 -7.20 10.09 -9.84
CA PHE A 3 -7.41 8.64 -10.02
C PHE A 3 -8.83 8.29 -10.47
N LEU A 4 -9.86 8.90 -9.88
CA LEU A 4 -11.25 8.64 -10.26
C LEU A 4 -11.55 9.07 -11.69
N ASN A 5 -10.96 10.18 -12.12
CA ASN A 5 -11.05 10.64 -13.52
C ASN A 5 -10.35 9.63 -14.45
N ALA A 6 -9.12 9.23 -14.15
CA ALA A 6 -8.39 8.24 -14.94
C ALA A 6 -9.14 6.90 -15.05
N ILE A 7 -9.71 6.40 -13.94
CA ILE A 7 -10.53 5.18 -13.91
C ILE A 7 -11.70 5.29 -14.89
N LYS A 8 -12.41 6.42 -14.85
CA LYS A 8 -13.56 6.66 -15.72
C LYS A 8 -13.17 6.77 -17.20
N GLU A 9 -12.13 7.53 -17.51
CA GLU A 9 -11.66 7.77 -18.88
C GLU A 9 -11.11 6.50 -19.54
N ILE A 10 -10.36 5.69 -18.77
CA ILE A 10 -9.71 4.45 -19.25
C ILE A 10 -10.71 3.27 -19.28
N GLY A 11 -11.85 3.39 -18.58
CA GLY A 11 -12.81 2.30 -18.44
C GLY A 11 -12.27 1.16 -17.56
N PHE A 12 -11.52 1.49 -16.52
CA PHE A 12 -11.08 0.54 -15.51
C PHE A 12 -12.29 0.08 -14.69
N LYS A 13 -12.40 -1.23 -14.43
CA LYS A 13 -13.56 -1.81 -13.73
C LYS A 13 -13.38 -1.97 -12.22
N GLY A 14 -12.20 -1.65 -11.72
CA GLY A 14 -11.90 -1.60 -10.29
C GLY A 14 -12.16 -0.22 -9.71
N ASP A 15 -11.66 0.00 -8.50
CA ASP A 15 -11.83 1.24 -7.76
C ASP A 15 -10.47 1.80 -7.33
N TYR A 16 -10.47 2.95 -6.63
CA TYR A 16 -9.28 3.55 -6.03
C TYR A 16 -9.54 3.95 -4.59
N LYS A 17 -8.59 3.65 -3.70
CA LYS A 17 -8.55 4.14 -2.32
C LYS A 17 -7.15 4.64 -1.98
N GLY A 18 -7.05 5.84 -1.44
CA GLY A 18 -5.80 6.35 -0.90
C GLY A 18 -5.68 6.03 0.59
N VAL A 19 -4.45 5.88 1.06
CA VAL A 19 -4.15 5.84 2.49
C VAL A 19 -3.00 6.80 2.81
N PHE A 20 -3.06 7.45 3.96
CA PHE A 20 -1.99 8.33 4.41
C PHE A 20 -1.04 7.58 5.35
N PRO A 21 0.25 7.51 5.03
CA PRO A 21 1.24 6.90 5.92
C PRO A 21 1.54 7.83 7.10
N VAL A 22 1.11 7.42 8.29
CA VAL A 22 1.21 8.23 9.53
C VAL A 22 2.64 8.62 9.85
N LYS A 23 3.62 7.74 9.53
CA LYS A 23 5.06 8.02 9.71
C LYS A 23 5.56 9.31 9.06
N VAL A 24 4.89 9.80 8.03
CA VAL A 24 5.30 10.99 7.28
C VAL A 24 5.06 12.27 8.08
N ASN A 25 3.95 12.34 8.80
CA ASN A 25 3.67 13.42 9.76
C ASN A 25 2.65 12.94 10.79
N GLN A 26 3.09 12.81 12.05
CA GLN A 26 2.30 12.29 13.18
C GLN A 26 1.63 13.40 14.00
N GLN A 27 1.67 14.64 13.55
CA GLN A 27 1.00 15.75 14.24
C GLN A 27 -0.51 15.56 14.21
N ALA A 28 -1.16 15.66 15.39
CA ALA A 28 -2.60 15.43 15.53
C ALA A 28 -3.40 16.29 14.54
N GLN A 29 -3.08 17.59 14.41
CA GLN A 29 -3.78 18.49 13.51
C GLN A 29 -3.72 18.07 12.04
N VAL A 30 -2.59 17.45 11.62
CA VAL A 30 -2.42 16.95 10.26
C VAL A 30 -3.28 15.71 10.04
N ILE A 31 -3.23 14.76 10.98
CA ILE A 31 -4.03 13.52 10.88
C ILE A 31 -5.53 13.85 10.93
N ASP A 32 -5.96 14.71 11.86
CA ASP A 32 -7.34 15.16 11.96
C ASP A 32 -7.88 15.69 10.63
N ARG A 33 -7.11 16.57 9.97
CA ARG A 33 -7.51 17.13 8.67
C ARG A 33 -7.53 16.11 7.55
N ILE A 34 -6.55 15.20 7.52
CA ILE A 34 -6.54 14.12 6.52
C ILE A 34 -7.77 13.22 6.68
N VAL A 35 -8.11 12.84 7.91
CA VAL A 35 -9.29 12.01 8.19
C VAL A 35 -10.57 12.76 7.85
N GLU A 36 -10.73 14.00 8.32
CA GLU A 36 -11.92 14.83 8.08
C GLU A 36 -12.21 15.00 6.58
N PHE A 37 -11.22 15.46 5.81
CA PHE A 37 -11.39 15.67 4.37
C PHE A 37 -11.40 14.38 3.55
N GLY A 38 -10.73 13.34 4.04
CA GLY A 38 -10.66 12.03 3.41
C GLY A 38 -11.90 11.19 3.59
N LYS A 39 -12.71 11.43 4.63
CA LYS A 39 -13.86 10.60 5.01
C LYS A 39 -14.85 10.35 3.86
N LYS A 40 -15.14 11.36 3.05
CA LYS A 40 -16.04 11.26 1.88
C LYS A 40 -15.51 10.41 0.74
N TYR A 41 -14.21 10.04 0.77
CA TYR A 41 -13.54 9.19 -0.22
C TYR A 41 -13.09 7.87 0.38
N ASP A 42 -13.51 7.55 1.61
CA ASP A 42 -13.03 6.40 2.37
C ASP A 42 -11.50 6.34 2.46
N PHE A 43 -10.86 7.51 2.56
CA PHE A 43 -9.42 7.62 2.65
C PHE A 43 -8.94 7.05 3.98
N GLY A 44 -7.98 6.13 3.93
CA GLY A 44 -7.52 5.39 5.09
C GLY A 44 -6.18 5.88 5.63
N LEU A 45 -5.62 5.10 6.56
CA LEU A 45 -4.30 5.36 7.15
C LEU A 45 -3.40 4.13 6.97
N GLU A 46 -2.11 4.37 6.74
CA GLU A 46 -1.05 3.34 6.78
C GLU A 46 -0.23 3.55 8.05
N VAL A 47 0.05 2.44 8.75
CA VAL A 47 0.75 2.43 10.04
C VAL A 47 1.82 1.34 10.04
N GLY A 48 3.03 1.68 10.51
CA GLY A 48 4.17 0.78 10.58
C GLY A 48 4.61 0.44 12.01
N SER A 49 3.90 0.94 13.02
CA SER A 49 4.23 0.73 14.44
C SER A 49 2.99 0.74 15.34
N LYS A 50 3.13 0.19 16.57
CA LYS A 50 2.03 0.22 17.57
C LYS A 50 1.54 1.64 17.89
N PRO A 51 2.41 2.63 18.15
CA PRO A 51 1.96 4.00 18.38
C PRO A 51 1.16 4.57 17.20
N GLU A 52 1.59 4.31 15.97
CA GLU A 52 0.86 4.76 14.78
C GLU A 52 -0.50 4.06 14.65
N LEU A 53 -0.60 2.76 14.99
CA LEU A 53 -1.89 2.07 15.03
C LEU A 53 -2.82 2.68 16.08
N LEU A 54 -2.33 3.02 17.26
CA LEU A 54 -3.12 3.71 18.29
C LEU A 54 -3.61 5.09 17.80
N ILE A 55 -2.77 5.84 17.09
CA ILE A 55 -3.18 7.09 16.43
C ILE A 55 -4.33 6.81 15.45
N ALA A 56 -4.19 5.83 14.58
CA ALA A 56 -5.23 5.52 13.59
C ALA A 56 -6.56 5.10 14.25
N LEU A 57 -6.51 4.29 15.31
CA LEU A 57 -7.69 3.83 16.04
C LEU A 57 -8.37 4.93 16.86
N ALA A 58 -7.66 6.02 17.17
CA ALA A 58 -8.23 7.17 17.89
C ALA A 58 -9.05 8.11 16.99
N HIS A 59 -9.04 7.91 15.67
CA HIS A 59 -9.74 8.76 14.73
C HIS A 59 -11.03 8.12 14.21
N ASP A 60 -12.02 8.96 13.89
CA ASP A 60 -13.33 8.55 13.34
C ASP A 60 -13.23 8.31 11.82
N LEU A 61 -12.58 7.20 11.44
CA LEU A 61 -12.51 6.76 10.06
C LEU A 61 -13.88 6.29 9.57
N SER A 62 -14.13 6.40 8.25
CA SER A 62 -15.27 5.73 7.62
C SER A 62 -15.17 4.21 7.82
N SER A 63 -16.29 3.51 7.92
CA SER A 63 -16.34 2.04 8.00
C SER A 63 -15.71 1.36 6.78
N GLU A 64 -15.64 2.06 5.65
CA GLU A 64 -15.03 1.57 4.42
C GLU A 64 -13.54 1.95 4.28
N SER A 65 -13.05 2.86 5.14
CA SER A 65 -11.64 3.21 5.18
C SER A 65 -10.80 2.05 5.72
N SER A 66 -9.64 1.80 5.11
CA SER A 66 -8.73 0.75 5.57
C SER A 66 -7.63 1.33 6.45
N ILE A 67 -7.24 0.58 7.50
CA ILE A 67 -5.98 0.78 8.21
C ILE A 67 -5.03 -0.30 7.71
N ILE A 68 -3.99 0.09 6.98
CA ILE A 68 -2.99 -0.83 6.43
C ILE A 68 -1.80 -0.91 7.40
N CYS A 69 -1.57 -2.10 7.97
CA CYS A 69 -0.52 -2.34 8.95
C CYS A 69 0.72 -2.93 8.27
N ASN A 70 1.64 -2.06 7.87
CA ASN A 70 2.96 -2.43 7.34
C ASN A 70 3.99 -2.61 8.47
N GLY A 71 5.25 -2.81 8.11
CA GLY A 71 6.36 -2.98 9.05
C GLY A 71 6.36 -4.32 9.78
N ILE A 72 7.40 -4.56 10.58
CA ILE A 72 7.54 -5.77 11.40
C ILE A 72 6.65 -5.66 12.63
N LYS A 73 5.81 -6.66 12.85
CA LYS A 73 4.79 -6.65 13.89
C LYS A 73 5.11 -7.64 15.00
N ASP A 74 5.11 -7.15 16.23
CA ASP A 74 5.17 -8.00 17.42
C ASP A 74 3.77 -8.51 17.82
N ARG A 75 3.74 -9.34 18.88
CA ARG A 75 2.50 -9.93 19.37
C ARG A 75 1.43 -8.88 19.74
N GLU A 76 1.82 -7.81 20.39
CA GLU A 76 0.87 -6.79 20.86
C GLU A 76 0.28 -6.00 19.68
N PHE A 77 1.11 -5.67 18.69
CA PHE A 77 0.65 -5.02 17.47
C PHE A 77 -0.39 -5.88 16.75
N ILE A 78 -0.07 -7.18 16.52
CA ILE A 78 -0.99 -8.12 15.85
C ILE A 78 -2.28 -8.29 16.64
N HIS A 79 -2.16 -8.44 17.97
CA HIS A 79 -3.33 -8.58 18.85
C HIS A 79 -4.26 -7.37 18.76
N LEU A 80 -3.71 -6.14 18.85
CA LEU A 80 -4.47 -4.90 18.75
C LEU A 80 -5.14 -4.74 17.37
N ALA A 81 -4.39 -5.04 16.29
CA ALA A 81 -4.90 -4.94 14.92
C ALA A 81 -6.05 -5.94 14.66
N ILE A 82 -5.97 -7.18 15.16
CA ILE A 82 -7.06 -8.15 15.02
C ILE A 82 -8.25 -7.75 15.90
N LEU A 83 -7.99 -7.30 17.13
CA LEU A 83 -9.04 -6.89 18.06
C LEU A 83 -9.83 -5.67 17.56
N SER A 84 -9.17 -4.74 16.86
CA SER A 84 -9.82 -3.54 16.30
C SER A 84 -10.92 -3.87 15.30
N GLN A 85 -10.86 -5.04 14.64
CA GLN A 85 -11.92 -5.50 13.75
C GLN A 85 -13.25 -5.77 14.49
N LYS A 86 -13.20 -6.12 15.78
CA LYS A 86 -14.44 -6.29 16.59
C LYS A 86 -15.22 -4.99 16.78
N ILE A 87 -14.53 -3.87 16.75
CA ILE A 87 -15.14 -2.55 16.93
C ILE A 87 -15.36 -1.83 15.60
N GLY A 88 -15.24 -2.55 14.48
CA GLY A 88 -15.65 -2.09 13.16
C GLY A 88 -14.55 -1.51 12.28
N PHE A 89 -13.27 -1.50 12.72
CA PHE A 89 -12.18 -1.06 11.86
C PHE A 89 -11.81 -2.12 10.82
N LYS A 90 -11.54 -1.68 9.60
CA LYS A 90 -11.03 -2.50 8.51
C LYS A 90 -9.50 -2.51 8.53
N THR A 91 -8.94 -3.24 9.51
CA THR A 91 -7.50 -3.31 9.73
C THR A 91 -6.90 -4.50 8.98
N ILE A 92 -5.97 -4.23 8.06
CA ILE A 92 -5.33 -5.23 7.20
C ILE A 92 -3.88 -5.41 7.64
N LEU A 93 -3.52 -6.61 8.09
CA LEU A 93 -2.16 -6.97 8.50
C LEU A 93 -1.35 -7.40 7.27
N VAL A 94 -0.36 -6.59 6.87
CA VAL A 94 0.52 -6.88 5.73
C VAL A 94 1.73 -7.66 6.18
N LEU A 95 1.87 -8.90 5.71
CA LEU A 95 2.99 -9.78 6.03
C LEU A 95 4.30 -9.27 5.42
N GLU A 96 5.27 -8.99 6.25
CA GLU A 96 6.63 -8.57 5.89
C GLU A 96 7.65 -9.72 6.10
N SER A 97 7.26 -10.75 6.86
CA SER A 97 8.07 -11.91 7.18
C SER A 97 7.22 -13.18 7.32
N PRO A 98 7.70 -14.35 6.89
CA PRO A 98 6.98 -15.62 7.07
C PRO A 98 6.71 -15.97 8.54
N ARG A 99 7.52 -15.45 9.47
CA ARG A 99 7.36 -15.68 10.92
C ARG A 99 6.11 -15.02 11.49
N GLU A 100 5.67 -13.90 10.91
CA GLU A 100 4.48 -13.19 11.38
C GLU A 100 3.22 -14.02 11.19
N LEU A 101 3.15 -14.85 10.14
CA LEU A 101 1.97 -15.65 9.83
C LEU A 101 1.59 -16.62 10.96
N GLU A 102 2.57 -17.30 11.54
CA GLU A 102 2.31 -18.25 12.63
C GLU A 102 1.75 -17.55 13.87
N LEU A 103 2.30 -16.39 14.17
CA LEU A 103 1.83 -15.54 15.28
C LEU A 103 0.42 -15.00 15.02
N ILE A 104 0.14 -14.55 13.81
CA ILE A 104 -1.20 -14.07 13.41
C ILE A 104 -2.22 -15.20 13.54
N ILE A 105 -1.94 -16.39 13.03
CA ILE A 105 -2.85 -17.54 13.11
C ILE A 105 -3.12 -17.90 14.58
N LYS A 106 -2.08 -17.89 15.42
CA LYS A 106 -2.21 -18.16 16.87
C LYS A 106 -3.15 -17.16 17.54
N ILE A 107 -2.91 -15.87 17.34
CA ILE A 107 -3.71 -14.79 17.95
C ILE A 107 -5.14 -14.77 17.39
N SER A 108 -5.30 -15.00 16.08
CA SER A 108 -6.62 -15.15 15.45
C SER A 108 -7.47 -16.23 16.10
N LYS A 109 -6.86 -17.38 16.41
CA LYS A 109 -7.53 -18.49 17.14
C LYS A 109 -7.87 -18.10 18.58
N GLU A 110 -6.92 -17.47 19.29
CA GLU A 110 -7.12 -17.00 20.66
C GLU A 110 -8.30 -16.02 20.76
N LEU A 111 -8.42 -15.11 19.79
CA LEU A 111 -9.48 -14.10 19.75
C LEU A 111 -10.78 -14.60 19.08
N SER A 112 -10.75 -15.73 18.38
CA SER A 112 -11.84 -16.23 17.53
C SER A 112 -12.26 -15.21 16.45
N ILE A 113 -11.27 -14.49 15.85
CA ILE A 113 -11.47 -13.50 14.80
C ILE A 113 -10.63 -13.90 13.60
N ARG A 114 -11.22 -13.95 12.41
CA ARG A 114 -10.48 -14.14 11.16
C ARG A 114 -9.84 -12.80 10.74
N PRO A 115 -8.51 -12.73 10.56
CA PRO A 115 -7.85 -11.48 10.23
C PRO A 115 -8.05 -11.12 8.76
N LEU A 116 -7.95 -9.83 8.45
CA LEU A 116 -7.72 -9.38 7.08
C LEU A 116 -6.21 -9.33 6.84
N LEU A 117 -5.73 -10.01 5.81
CA LEU A 117 -4.32 -10.17 5.52
C LEU A 117 -3.92 -9.50 4.21
N GLY A 118 -2.74 -8.92 4.23
CA GLY A 118 -1.99 -8.53 3.06
C GLY A 118 -0.64 -9.26 2.99
N ILE A 119 -0.01 -9.21 1.83
CA ILE A 119 1.34 -9.73 1.63
C ILE A 119 2.19 -8.70 0.91
N ARG A 120 3.36 -8.37 1.46
CA ARG A 120 4.30 -7.44 0.84
C ARG A 120 5.31 -8.17 -0.01
N ILE A 121 5.38 -7.78 -1.28
CA ILE A 121 6.27 -8.37 -2.27
C ILE A 121 7.50 -7.47 -2.48
N LYS A 122 8.67 -8.08 -2.52
CA LYS A 122 9.89 -7.42 -3.00
C LYS A 122 9.84 -7.33 -4.52
N LEU A 123 9.89 -6.10 -5.04
CA LEU A 123 10.08 -5.89 -6.47
C LEU A 123 11.57 -6.02 -6.81
N THR A 124 11.87 -6.62 -7.95
CA THR A 124 13.25 -6.79 -8.45
C THR A 124 13.73 -5.57 -9.23
N ASN A 125 12.80 -4.82 -9.83
CA ASN A 125 13.10 -3.58 -10.52
C ASN A 125 13.72 -2.55 -9.58
N LYS A 126 14.91 -2.05 -9.97
CA LYS A 126 15.56 -0.94 -9.27
C LYS A 126 14.95 0.37 -9.74
N VAL A 127 14.55 1.18 -8.78
CA VAL A 127 14.05 2.53 -9.01
C VAL A 127 15.15 3.52 -8.65
N SER A 128 15.35 4.55 -9.45
CA SER A 128 16.27 5.65 -9.14
C SER A 128 15.70 6.54 -8.01
N GLY A 129 16.56 7.30 -7.34
CA GLY A 129 16.18 8.22 -6.28
C GLY A 129 16.98 8.04 -5.00
N ASN A 130 16.74 8.89 -4.00
CA ASN A 130 17.47 8.94 -2.73
C ASN A 130 17.40 7.63 -1.91
N TRP A 131 16.42 6.78 -2.17
CA TRP A 131 16.14 5.53 -1.45
C TRP A 131 16.29 4.28 -2.32
N SER A 132 17.07 4.35 -3.40
CA SER A 132 17.34 3.22 -4.31
C SER A 132 17.88 1.97 -3.60
N GLN A 133 18.54 2.13 -2.45
CA GLN A 133 19.04 1.01 -1.64
C GLN A 133 17.94 0.26 -0.87
N SER A 134 16.75 0.84 -0.71
CA SER A 134 15.61 0.22 -0.03
C SER A 134 14.68 -0.53 -0.98
N SER A 135 14.95 -0.53 -2.27
CA SER A 135 14.23 -1.25 -3.33
C SER A 135 15.05 -2.40 -3.91
N GLY A 136 14.40 -3.35 -4.58
CA GLY A 136 15.05 -4.51 -5.19
C GLY A 136 15.34 -5.66 -4.21
N ASP A 137 16.04 -6.70 -4.67
CA ASP A 137 16.34 -7.93 -3.93
C ASP A 137 17.07 -7.70 -2.59
N ARG A 138 17.79 -6.60 -2.46
CA ARG A 138 18.51 -6.24 -1.23
C ARG A 138 17.65 -5.51 -0.21
N SER A 139 16.38 -5.24 -0.52
CA SER A 139 15.45 -4.64 0.46
C SER A 139 15.37 -5.52 1.71
N ALA A 140 15.49 -4.89 2.88
CA ALA A 140 15.25 -5.55 4.16
C ALA A 140 13.77 -5.90 4.39
N PHE A 141 12.87 -5.32 3.59
CA PHE A 141 11.42 -5.42 3.74
C PHE A 141 10.77 -6.23 2.62
N GLY A 142 9.70 -6.94 2.96
CA GLY A 142 8.90 -7.73 2.05
C GLY A 142 9.47 -9.12 1.78
N LEU A 143 8.69 -9.93 1.11
CA LEU A 143 8.92 -11.35 0.87
C LEU A 143 9.52 -11.58 -0.52
N SER A 144 10.45 -12.53 -0.60
CA SER A 144 10.90 -13.08 -1.89
C SER A 144 9.83 -13.99 -2.49
N VAL A 145 9.96 -14.33 -3.79
CA VAL A 145 9.03 -15.25 -4.48
C VAL A 145 8.87 -16.56 -3.73
N GLU A 146 9.98 -17.15 -3.28
CA GLU A 146 9.98 -18.40 -2.50
C GLU A 146 9.19 -18.27 -1.19
N GLN A 147 9.43 -17.18 -0.46
CA GLN A 147 8.72 -16.88 0.79
C GLN A 147 7.22 -16.65 0.57
N VAL A 148 6.84 -15.98 -0.53
CA VAL A 148 5.42 -15.80 -0.92
C VAL A 148 4.77 -17.15 -1.13
N MET A 149 5.40 -18.05 -1.88
CA MET A 149 4.86 -19.39 -2.13
C MET A 149 4.73 -20.23 -0.84
N ASP A 150 5.70 -20.12 0.08
CA ASP A 150 5.61 -20.76 1.40
C ASP A 150 4.45 -20.20 2.23
N VAL A 151 4.27 -18.89 2.25
CA VAL A 151 3.12 -18.23 2.94
C VAL A 151 1.79 -18.71 2.36
N ILE A 152 1.65 -18.75 1.04
CA ILE A 152 0.41 -19.24 0.39
C ILE A 152 0.13 -20.70 0.76
N LYS A 153 1.15 -21.55 0.72
CA LYS A 153 1.05 -22.96 1.13
C LYS A 153 0.59 -23.10 2.58
N LYS A 154 1.19 -22.34 3.50
CA LYS A 154 0.81 -22.32 4.92
C LYS A 154 -0.63 -21.81 5.11
N LEU A 155 -1.03 -20.75 4.42
CA LEU A 155 -2.41 -20.24 4.46
C LEU A 155 -3.42 -21.29 4.00
N LYS A 156 -3.11 -22.03 2.93
CA LYS A 156 -3.95 -23.17 2.47
C LYS A 156 -4.05 -24.27 3.54
N THR A 157 -2.91 -24.68 4.12
CA THR A 157 -2.85 -25.74 5.14
C THR A 157 -3.65 -25.38 6.39
N HIS A 158 -3.65 -24.11 6.79
CA HIS A 158 -4.37 -23.64 7.97
C HIS A 158 -5.81 -23.18 7.67
N ASN A 159 -6.26 -23.24 6.43
CA ASN A 159 -7.58 -22.74 5.97
C ASN A 159 -7.76 -21.23 6.23
N TYR A 160 -6.75 -20.43 5.87
CA TYR A 160 -6.73 -18.96 6.00
C TYR A 160 -6.46 -18.25 4.67
N LEU A 161 -6.47 -18.97 3.53
CA LEU A 161 -6.17 -18.34 2.24
C LEU A 161 -7.22 -17.29 1.86
N ASP A 162 -8.47 -17.49 2.27
CA ASP A 162 -9.58 -16.55 2.08
C ASP A 162 -9.40 -15.22 2.83
N CYS A 163 -8.51 -15.18 3.82
CA CYS A 163 -8.13 -13.97 4.54
C CYS A 163 -7.16 -13.08 3.75
N LEU A 164 -6.44 -13.63 2.74
CA LEU A 164 -5.45 -12.89 1.96
C LEU A 164 -6.13 -12.06 0.87
N ILE A 165 -6.37 -10.78 1.17
CA ILE A 165 -7.17 -9.89 0.33
C ILE A 165 -6.37 -8.75 -0.30
N LEU A 166 -5.12 -8.53 0.12
CA LEU A 166 -4.30 -7.41 -0.34
C LEU A 166 -2.90 -7.88 -0.74
N GLN A 167 -2.41 -7.38 -1.88
CA GLN A 167 -0.99 -7.39 -2.20
C GLN A 167 -0.44 -5.99 -2.07
N HIS A 168 0.64 -5.84 -1.33
CA HIS A 168 1.41 -4.60 -1.20
C HIS A 168 2.76 -4.72 -1.91
N SER A 169 3.15 -3.68 -2.62
CA SER A 169 4.47 -3.52 -3.22
C SER A 169 4.89 -2.06 -3.08
N HIS A 170 5.98 -1.81 -2.34
CA HIS A 170 6.47 -0.43 -2.22
C HIS A 170 7.29 -0.06 -3.46
N LEU A 171 6.74 0.79 -4.33
CA LEU A 171 7.41 1.17 -5.59
C LEU A 171 8.68 1.98 -5.33
N GLY A 172 8.68 2.83 -4.31
CA GLY A 172 9.81 3.69 -3.95
C GLY A 172 9.37 4.96 -3.23
N SER A 173 10.27 5.96 -3.19
CA SER A 173 9.98 7.29 -2.65
C SER A 173 10.66 8.35 -3.50
N GLN A 174 9.92 9.40 -3.87
CA GLN A 174 10.41 10.48 -4.74
C GLN A 174 10.95 9.89 -6.06
N ILE A 175 10.13 9.11 -6.76
CA ILE A 175 10.54 8.52 -8.05
C ILE A 175 10.48 9.61 -9.12
N PRO A 176 11.60 9.95 -9.75
CA PRO A 176 11.66 11.10 -10.65
C PRO A 176 11.11 10.80 -12.06
N ASP A 177 11.03 9.53 -12.45
CA ASP A 177 10.72 9.10 -13.80
C ASP A 177 9.46 8.23 -13.86
N ILE A 178 8.48 8.65 -14.68
CA ILE A 178 7.24 7.93 -14.89
C ILE A 178 7.45 6.52 -15.48
N ILE A 179 8.51 6.31 -16.25
CA ILE A 179 8.82 5.00 -16.84
C ILE A 179 9.19 3.99 -15.75
N GLU A 180 9.88 4.43 -14.69
CA GLU A 180 10.22 3.56 -13.57
C GLU A 180 8.98 3.16 -12.79
N ILE A 181 8.04 4.08 -12.58
CA ILE A 181 6.75 3.82 -11.95
C ILE A 181 5.97 2.77 -12.77
N ARG A 182 5.92 2.92 -14.10
CA ARG A 182 5.28 1.95 -14.99
C ARG A 182 5.89 0.56 -14.85
N LYS A 183 7.21 0.43 -14.91
CA LYS A 183 7.90 -0.87 -14.80
C LYS A 183 7.64 -1.54 -13.45
N ALA A 184 7.68 -0.79 -12.37
CA ALA A 184 7.41 -1.31 -11.04
C ALA A 184 5.93 -1.75 -10.89
N THR A 185 4.99 -0.97 -11.45
CA THR A 185 3.57 -1.32 -11.49
C THR A 185 3.33 -2.59 -12.31
N GLN A 186 3.98 -2.75 -13.46
CA GLN A 186 3.90 -3.98 -14.28
C GLN A 186 4.35 -5.21 -13.49
N GLU A 187 5.49 -5.11 -12.78
CA GLU A 187 5.98 -6.21 -11.95
C GLU A 187 4.99 -6.54 -10.83
N ALA A 188 4.45 -5.54 -10.14
CA ALA A 188 3.44 -5.74 -9.10
C ALA A 188 2.19 -6.44 -9.64
N CYS A 189 1.72 -6.09 -10.84
CA CYS A 189 0.57 -6.74 -11.49
C CYS A 189 0.82 -8.21 -11.82
N ARG A 190 2.05 -8.57 -12.24
CA ARG A 190 2.42 -9.97 -12.49
C ARG A 190 2.33 -10.81 -11.22
N PHE A 191 2.85 -10.31 -10.11
CA PHE A 191 2.69 -10.97 -8.81
C PHE A 191 1.22 -11.10 -8.41
N PHE A 192 0.44 -10.02 -8.57
CA PHE A 192 -0.99 -10.02 -8.27
C PHE A 192 -1.72 -11.11 -9.06
N SER A 193 -1.43 -11.23 -10.35
CA SER A 193 -2.00 -12.25 -11.21
C SER A 193 -1.63 -13.66 -10.75
N GLU A 194 -0.36 -13.91 -10.44
CA GLU A 194 0.09 -15.24 -10.02
C GLU A 194 -0.46 -15.64 -8.65
N ILE A 195 -0.52 -14.74 -7.69
CA ILE A 195 -1.09 -14.99 -6.35
C ILE A 195 -2.59 -15.27 -6.46
N THR A 196 -3.30 -14.51 -7.32
CA THR A 196 -4.74 -14.75 -7.59
C THR A 196 -4.95 -16.12 -8.23
N LYS A 197 -4.13 -16.53 -9.21
CA LYS A 197 -4.18 -17.88 -9.81
C LYS A 197 -3.89 -19.00 -8.80
N GLN A 198 -3.16 -18.71 -7.72
CA GLN A 198 -2.99 -19.65 -6.61
C GLN A 198 -4.25 -19.80 -5.74
N GLY A 199 -5.31 -19.05 -6.02
CA GLY A 199 -6.60 -19.12 -5.34
C GLY A 199 -6.79 -18.10 -4.20
N ALA A 200 -5.86 -17.15 -4.04
CA ALA A 200 -6.05 -16.05 -3.08
C ALA A 200 -7.11 -15.06 -3.61
N PRO A 201 -8.13 -14.69 -2.82
CA PRO A 201 -9.18 -13.76 -3.25
C PRO A 201 -8.72 -12.30 -3.10
N LEU A 202 -7.64 -11.93 -3.80
CA LEU A 202 -7.09 -10.59 -3.75
C LEU A 202 -8.12 -9.56 -4.24
N LYS A 203 -8.32 -8.51 -3.46
CA LYS A 203 -9.24 -7.40 -3.74
C LYS A 203 -8.49 -6.07 -3.90
N TYR A 204 -7.32 -5.95 -3.30
CA TYR A 204 -6.55 -4.71 -3.22
C TYR A 204 -5.16 -4.92 -3.79
N LEU A 205 -4.79 -4.05 -4.73
CA LEU A 205 -3.42 -3.89 -5.21
C LEU A 205 -2.87 -2.59 -4.65
N ASP A 206 -2.07 -2.70 -3.60
CA ASP A 206 -1.42 -1.56 -2.95
C ASP A 206 -0.03 -1.36 -3.53
N LEU A 207 0.14 -0.24 -4.20
CA LEU A 207 1.38 0.15 -4.86
C LEU A 207 2.30 0.99 -3.97
N GLY A 208 1.92 1.18 -2.71
CA GLY A 208 2.71 1.94 -1.76
C GLY A 208 2.89 3.40 -2.15
N GLY A 209 4.06 3.95 -1.82
CA GLY A 209 4.46 5.29 -2.20
C GLY A 209 5.07 5.35 -3.62
N GLY A 210 5.74 6.44 -3.90
CA GLY A 210 6.46 6.64 -5.17
C GLY A 210 6.17 7.97 -5.83
N LEU A 211 4.95 8.49 -5.69
CA LEU A 211 4.60 9.82 -6.20
C LEU A 211 5.56 10.87 -5.67
N GLY A 212 6.32 11.47 -6.56
CA GLY A 212 7.30 12.49 -6.25
C GLY A 212 6.71 13.89 -6.24
N VAL A 213 7.53 14.83 -5.78
CA VAL A 213 7.25 16.27 -5.75
C VAL A 213 8.33 17.00 -6.55
N ASP A 214 7.92 17.92 -7.39
CA ASP A 214 8.85 18.81 -8.07
C ASP A 214 9.19 20.00 -7.18
N TYR A 215 10.28 19.85 -6.40
CA TYR A 215 10.74 20.91 -5.47
C TYR A 215 11.44 22.05 -6.17
N THR A 216 11.96 21.85 -7.39
CA THR A 216 12.73 22.84 -8.14
C THR A 216 11.93 23.53 -9.24
N GLY A 217 10.77 22.98 -9.60
CA GLY A 217 9.97 23.47 -10.73
C GLY A 217 10.57 23.16 -12.11
N GLU A 218 11.59 22.27 -12.16
CA GLU A 218 12.30 21.97 -13.41
C GLU A 218 11.59 20.97 -14.32
N GLN A 219 10.64 20.21 -13.79
CA GLN A 219 9.91 19.16 -14.51
C GLN A 219 10.82 18.16 -15.24
N LYS A 220 11.85 17.68 -14.51
CA LYS A 220 12.87 16.77 -15.02
C LYS A 220 12.96 15.49 -14.18
N SER A 221 13.47 14.43 -14.79
CA SER A 221 13.91 13.24 -14.06
C SER A 221 15.20 13.53 -13.27
N ALA A 222 15.05 14.11 -12.07
CA ALA A 222 16.14 14.49 -11.17
C ALA A 222 15.74 14.26 -9.71
N LEU A 223 16.71 14.22 -8.79
CA LEU A 223 16.50 13.91 -7.36
C LEU A 223 15.42 14.76 -6.67
N ASN A 224 15.36 16.05 -7.03
CA ASN A 224 14.44 17.02 -6.42
C ASN A 224 13.33 17.47 -7.39
N SER A 225 13.12 16.74 -8.48
CA SER A 225 12.12 17.02 -9.49
C SER A 225 11.48 15.74 -9.99
N ILE A 226 10.45 15.86 -10.81
CA ILE A 226 9.75 14.76 -11.49
C ILE A 226 9.46 15.16 -12.92
N ASN A 227 9.44 14.19 -13.85
CA ASN A 227 9.15 14.42 -15.26
C ASN A 227 7.68 14.14 -15.62
N TYR A 228 6.77 14.18 -14.66
CA TYR A 228 5.35 13.89 -14.84
C TYR A 228 4.47 14.75 -13.93
N SER A 229 3.24 14.95 -14.35
CA SER A 229 2.17 15.56 -13.54
C SER A 229 1.44 14.51 -12.69
N LEU A 230 0.61 14.97 -11.75
CA LEU A 230 -0.27 14.09 -10.97
C LEU A 230 -1.24 13.31 -11.86
N ASP A 231 -1.80 13.93 -12.88
CA ASP A 231 -2.75 13.29 -13.78
C ASP A 231 -2.06 12.23 -14.64
N GLU A 232 -0.85 12.51 -15.15
CA GLU A 232 -0.03 11.52 -15.87
C GLU A 232 0.36 10.33 -14.97
N TYR A 233 0.67 10.58 -13.69
CA TYR A 233 0.93 9.52 -12.72
C TYR A 233 -0.29 8.62 -12.55
N CYS A 234 -1.47 9.20 -12.32
CA CYS A 234 -2.70 8.45 -12.11
C CYS A 234 -3.11 7.66 -13.36
N THR A 235 -3.08 8.30 -14.52
CA THR A 235 -3.39 7.68 -15.82
C THR A 235 -2.45 6.52 -16.11
N ASN A 236 -1.15 6.71 -15.91
CA ASN A 236 -0.14 5.70 -16.16
C ASN A 236 -0.32 4.44 -15.29
N ILE A 237 -0.62 4.63 -13.99
CA ILE A 237 -0.91 3.50 -13.09
C ILE A 237 -2.16 2.77 -13.54
N VAL A 238 -3.27 3.47 -13.75
CA VAL A 238 -4.56 2.85 -14.10
C VAL A 238 -4.47 2.10 -15.43
N GLU A 239 -3.85 2.70 -16.46
CA GLU A 239 -3.62 2.05 -17.77
C GLU A 239 -2.76 0.80 -17.63
N THR A 240 -1.67 0.88 -16.85
CA THR A 240 -0.75 -0.24 -16.67
C THR A 240 -1.45 -1.39 -15.95
N VAL A 241 -2.15 -1.12 -14.85
CA VAL A 241 -2.88 -2.14 -14.09
C VAL A 241 -3.96 -2.78 -14.97
N LYS A 242 -4.74 -1.96 -15.70
CA LYS A 242 -5.75 -2.48 -16.62
C LYS A 242 -5.15 -3.40 -17.68
N TYR A 243 -4.11 -2.93 -18.37
CA TYR A 243 -3.48 -3.70 -19.44
C TYR A 243 -2.93 -5.06 -18.95
N GLU A 244 -2.14 -5.07 -17.87
CA GLU A 244 -1.50 -6.30 -17.36
C GLU A 244 -2.53 -7.31 -16.84
N LEU A 245 -3.61 -6.85 -16.20
CA LEU A 245 -4.64 -7.73 -15.67
C LEU A 245 -5.60 -8.23 -16.73
N ASP A 246 -5.95 -7.41 -17.74
CA ASP A 246 -6.73 -7.84 -18.89
C ASP A 246 -5.98 -8.94 -19.66
N GLN A 247 -4.65 -8.79 -19.89
CA GLN A 247 -3.82 -9.81 -20.53
C GLN A 247 -3.78 -11.13 -19.74
N SER A 248 -3.85 -11.03 -18.44
CA SER A 248 -3.84 -12.19 -17.52
C SER A 248 -5.23 -12.78 -17.25
N ASN A 249 -6.28 -12.16 -17.79
CA ASN A 249 -7.69 -12.50 -17.55
C ASN A 249 -8.06 -12.49 -16.04
N ILE A 250 -7.55 -11.48 -15.32
CA ILE A 250 -7.79 -11.27 -13.90
C ILE A 250 -8.71 -10.06 -13.72
N SER A 251 -9.67 -10.16 -12.80
CA SER A 251 -10.55 -9.06 -12.45
C SER A 251 -9.77 -7.88 -11.86
N HIS A 252 -10.21 -6.66 -12.20
CA HIS A 252 -9.57 -5.45 -11.71
C HIS A 252 -9.79 -5.26 -10.21
N PRO A 253 -8.71 -5.05 -9.42
CA PRO A 253 -8.80 -4.78 -8.00
C PRO A 253 -9.14 -3.32 -7.70
N THR A 254 -9.34 -3.00 -6.43
CA THR A 254 -9.16 -1.65 -5.92
C THR A 254 -7.66 -1.32 -5.88
N ILE A 255 -7.25 -0.30 -6.62
CA ILE A 255 -5.88 0.23 -6.54
C ILE A 255 -5.75 1.04 -5.25
N VAL A 256 -4.67 0.80 -4.49
CA VAL A 256 -4.34 1.57 -3.29
C VAL A 256 -2.99 2.27 -3.48
N THR A 257 -2.84 3.49 -2.98
CA THR A 257 -1.55 4.19 -2.92
C THR A 257 -1.33 4.84 -1.56
N GLU A 258 -0.06 4.93 -1.17
CA GLU A 258 0.42 5.50 0.11
C GLU A 258 1.21 6.81 -0.13
N SER A 259 0.58 7.78 -0.79
CA SER A 259 1.25 9.00 -1.30
C SER A 259 1.48 10.07 -0.20
N GLY A 260 2.20 9.73 0.87
CA GLY A 260 2.40 10.63 2.00
C GLY A 260 3.18 11.90 1.67
N ARG A 261 4.32 11.78 0.97
CA ARG A 261 5.15 12.93 0.58
C ARG A 261 4.36 13.97 -0.20
N ALA A 262 3.65 13.56 -1.22
CA ALA A 262 2.89 14.45 -2.08
C ALA A 262 1.75 15.16 -1.34
N CYS A 263 1.17 14.53 -0.30
CA CYS A 263 0.10 15.13 0.49
C CYS A 263 0.56 16.27 1.37
N ILE A 264 1.80 16.26 1.89
CA ILE A 264 2.23 17.21 2.91
C ILE A 264 3.53 17.97 2.58
N ALA A 265 4.15 17.74 1.43
CA ALA A 265 5.41 18.40 1.08
C ALA A 265 5.34 19.94 1.12
N SER A 266 4.18 20.51 0.79
CA SER A 266 3.94 21.95 0.83
C SER A 266 3.47 22.50 2.18
N SER A 267 3.33 21.64 3.20
CA SER A 267 2.85 22.05 4.53
C SER A 267 3.90 22.82 5.37
N SER A 268 5.16 22.75 4.99
CA SER A 268 6.26 23.46 5.66
C SER A 268 7.29 23.95 4.67
N MET A 269 7.95 25.07 5.02
CA MET A 269 8.99 25.70 4.23
C MET A 269 10.12 26.15 5.16
N LEU A 270 11.37 25.88 4.76
CA LEU A 270 12.55 26.37 5.47
C LEU A 270 13.06 27.62 4.77
N ILE A 271 13.18 28.71 5.53
CA ILE A 271 13.70 30.01 5.04
C ILE A 271 15.05 30.25 5.65
N PHE A 272 16.05 30.56 4.81
CA PHE A 272 17.40 30.95 5.22
C PHE A 272 17.60 32.45 5.01
N ASN A 273 18.34 33.07 5.90
CA ASN A 273 18.87 34.45 5.72
C ASN A 273 20.24 34.40 5.04
#